data_50559bc4211ec40e3c7a8e231aa8df6b
#
_entry.id   50559bc4211ec40e3c7a8e231aa8df6b
#
_cell.length_a   1.000
_cell.length_b   1.000
_cell.length_c   1.000
_cell.angle_alpha   90.00
_cell.angle_beta   90.00
_cell.angle_gamma   90.00
#
_symmetry.space_group_name_H-M   'P 1'
#
loop_
_entity.id
_entity.type
_entity.pdbx_description
1 polymer ?
#
loop_
_entity_poly.entity_id
_entity_poly.type
_entity_poly.pdbx_seq_one_letter_code
_entity_poly.pdbx_strand_id
1 'polypeptide(L)'
;ARDAGVKRLVYAASSSTYGDSTSLPKVEDIIGKPLSPYAITKYVNELYADVFKRVYNFDTIGLRYFNVFGRRQDPNGAYAAVIPKFVIQLINHQSPTINGDGTYSRDFTYIDNVIQMNLLALITDKEEALNQIYNTAVGDRTTIKEMAELLKEYLSAYDNEIAKVEILHGPNRQGDVPHSLASIEKAQKNLGYQP
;
A
#
# COMPACT_ATOMS: atom_id res chain seq x y z
N ALA A 1 -20.10 -15.36 3.77
CA ALA A 1 -20.61 -14.05 4.23
C ALA A 1 -22.08 -13.89 3.80
N ARG A 2 -22.38 -13.82 2.51
CA ARG A 2 -23.74 -13.59 2.00
C ARG A 2 -24.79 -14.52 2.60
N ASP A 3 -24.60 -15.84 2.49
CA ASP A 3 -25.57 -16.85 2.95
C ASP A 3 -25.74 -16.88 4.49
N ALA A 4 -24.80 -16.25 5.21
CA ALA A 4 -24.86 -16.01 6.66
C ALA A 4 -25.53 -14.67 7.03
N GLY A 5 -26.12 -13.95 6.08
CA GLY A 5 -26.81 -12.68 6.33
C GLY A 5 -25.90 -11.49 6.65
N VAL A 6 -24.60 -11.59 6.32
CA VAL A 6 -23.67 -10.46 6.46
C VAL A 6 -24.08 -9.36 5.48
N LYS A 7 -24.26 -8.13 5.97
CA LYS A 7 -24.76 -7.01 5.16
C LYS A 7 -23.72 -6.49 4.16
N ARG A 8 -22.42 -6.52 4.51
CA ARG A 8 -21.34 -5.93 3.70
C ARG A 8 -20.04 -6.69 3.89
N LEU A 9 -19.22 -6.74 2.85
CA LEU A 9 -17.84 -7.24 2.90
C LEU A 9 -16.88 -6.12 2.55
N VAL A 10 -15.91 -5.84 3.44
CA VAL A 10 -14.73 -5.05 3.12
C VAL A 10 -13.59 -6.00 2.80
N TYR A 11 -12.89 -5.78 1.69
CA TYR A 11 -11.82 -6.67 1.25
C TYR A 11 -10.54 -5.92 0.89
N ALA A 12 -9.42 -6.58 1.12
CA ALA A 12 -8.09 -6.08 0.77
C ALA A 12 -7.82 -6.24 -0.73
N ALA A 13 -7.95 -5.16 -1.47
CA ALA A 13 -7.40 -5.00 -2.81
C ALA A 13 -5.92 -4.54 -2.71
N SER A 14 -5.31 -4.08 -3.79
CA SER A 14 -3.91 -3.70 -3.81
C SER A 14 -3.61 -2.62 -4.84
N SER A 15 -2.70 -1.71 -4.55
CA SER A 15 -2.15 -0.77 -5.52
C SER A 15 -1.44 -1.45 -6.70
N SER A 16 -1.05 -2.72 -6.55
CA SER A 16 -0.49 -3.52 -7.67
C SER A 16 -1.45 -3.68 -8.85
N THR A 17 -2.76 -3.51 -8.63
CA THR A 17 -3.79 -3.52 -9.70
C THR A 17 -3.57 -2.41 -10.73
N TYR A 18 -2.91 -1.31 -10.36
CA TYR A 18 -2.59 -0.24 -11.31
C TYR A 18 -1.60 -0.67 -12.39
N GLY A 19 -0.82 -1.71 -12.15
CA GLY A 19 0.05 -2.32 -13.15
C GLY A 19 1.00 -1.34 -13.82
N ASP A 20 1.01 -1.32 -15.16
CA ASP A 20 1.85 -0.47 -16.02
C ASP A 20 1.27 0.93 -16.26
N SER A 21 0.20 1.32 -15.59
CA SER A 21 -0.33 2.69 -15.69
C SER A 21 0.74 3.72 -15.33
N THR A 22 0.95 4.71 -16.18
CA THR A 22 1.94 5.79 -15.99
C THR A 22 1.35 7.04 -15.34
N SER A 23 0.01 7.14 -15.21
CA SER A 23 -0.64 8.30 -14.62
C SER A 23 -0.31 8.48 -13.14
N LEU A 24 -0.10 9.71 -12.70
CA LEU A 24 0.11 10.11 -11.31
C LEU A 24 -0.69 11.39 -11.05
N PRO A 25 -1.39 11.48 -9.91
CA PRO A 25 -1.62 10.39 -8.96
C PRO A 25 -2.46 9.26 -9.54
N LYS A 26 -2.39 8.06 -8.91
CA LYS A 26 -3.27 6.93 -9.25
C LYS A 26 -4.67 7.22 -8.78
N VAL A 27 -5.63 7.18 -9.71
CA VAL A 27 -7.07 7.29 -9.44
C VAL A 27 -7.75 5.94 -9.69
N GLU A 28 -8.77 5.62 -8.93
CA GLU A 28 -9.34 4.28 -8.84
C GLU A 28 -9.86 3.74 -10.18
N ASP A 29 -10.41 4.62 -11.02
CA ASP A 29 -11.07 4.24 -12.27
C ASP A 29 -10.10 4.07 -13.46
N ILE A 30 -8.82 4.40 -13.29
CA ILE A 30 -7.79 4.33 -14.35
C ILE A 30 -6.71 3.33 -13.96
N ILE A 31 -6.84 2.10 -14.44
CA ILE A 31 -5.84 1.04 -14.24
C ILE A 31 -5.11 0.71 -15.53
N GLY A 32 -3.88 0.20 -15.42
CA GLY A 32 -3.14 -0.41 -16.52
C GLY A 32 -3.27 -1.93 -16.55
N LYS A 33 -2.29 -2.59 -17.13
CA LYS A 33 -2.21 -4.06 -17.15
C LYS A 33 -1.43 -4.55 -15.93
N PRO A 34 -1.95 -5.53 -15.16
CA PRO A 34 -1.23 -6.11 -14.03
C PRO A 34 0.15 -6.64 -14.45
N LEU A 35 1.18 -6.34 -13.66
CA LEU A 35 2.58 -6.70 -13.96
C LEU A 35 3.06 -7.97 -13.23
N SER A 36 2.19 -8.62 -12.43
CA SER A 36 2.57 -9.83 -11.69
C SER A 36 1.36 -10.74 -11.47
N PRO A 37 1.59 -12.06 -11.23
CA PRO A 37 0.51 -12.97 -10.82
C PRO A 37 -0.24 -12.49 -9.58
N TYR A 38 0.48 -11.92 -8.60
CA TYR A 38 -0.13 -11.30 -7.42
C TYR A 38 -1.11 -10.18 -7.79
N ALA A 39 -0.72 -9.28 -8.68
CA ALA A 39 -1.59 -8.19 -9.13
C ALA A 39 -2.86 -8.72 -9.80
N ILE A 40 -2.76 -9.80 -10.59
CA ILE A 40 -3.91 -10.47 -11.21
C ILE A 40 -4.85 -11.00 -10.13
N THR A 41 -4.33 -11.71 -9.11
CA THR A 41 -5.18 -12.26 -8.04
C THR A 41 -5.93 -11.16 -7.29
N LYS A 42 -5.30 -10.00 -7.08
CA LYS A 42 -5.94 -8.85 -6.42
C LYS A 42 -6.99 -8.19 -7.31
N TYR A 43 -6.72 -8.07 -8.60
CA TYR A 43 -7.71 -7.54 -9.55
C TYR A 43 -8.91 -8.47 -9.70
N VAL A 44 -8.72 -9.78 -9.69
CA VAL A 44 -9.80 -10.77 -9.72
C VAL A 44 -10.76 -10.58 -8.53
N ASN A 45 -10.28 -10.21 -7.33
CA ASN A 45 -11.14 -9.92 -6.19
C ASN A 45 -12.10 -8.75 -6.49
N GLU A 46 -11.62 -7.70 -7.17
CA GLU A 46 -12.44 -6.55 -7.57
C GLU A 46 -13.52 -6.96 -8.57
N LEU A 47 -13.17 -7.80 -9.55
CA LEU A 47 -14.13 -8.32 -10.53
C LEU A 47 -15.19 -9.21 -9.88
N TYR A 48 -14.81 -10.08 -8.94
CA TYR A 48 -15.77 -10.87 -8.16
C TYR A 48 -16.69 -9.98 -7.34
N ALA A 49 -16.18 -8.96 -6.68
CA ALA A 49 -16.98 -8.02 -5.90
C ALA A 49 -18.07 -7.34 -6.74
N ASP A 50 -17.71 -6.86 -7.94
CA ASP A 50 -18.65 -6.29 -8.91
C ASP A 50 -19.73 -7.29 -9.34
N VAL A 51 -19.34 -8.53 -9.68
CA VAL A 51 -20.30 -9.59 -10.04
C VAL A 51 -21.23 -9.90 -8.86
N PHE A 52 -20.72 -9.98 -7.64
CA PHE A 52 -21.54 -10.25 -6.46
C PHE A 52 -22.57 -9.16 -6.20
N LYS A 53 -22.23 -7.90 -6.44
CA LYS A 53 -23.23 -6.82 -6.41
C LYS A 53 -24.30 -7.00 -7.46
N ARG A 54 -23.90 -7.19 -8.72
CA ARG A 54 -24.86 -7.26 -9.86
C ARG A 54 -25.79 -8.48 -9.79
N VAL A 55 -25.27 -9.64 -9.38
CA VAL A 55 -26.02 -10.90 -9.41
C VAL A 55 -26.78 -11.16 -8.11
N TYR A 56 -26.18 -10.80 -6.98
CA TYR A 56 -26.70 -11.17 -5.66
C TYR A 56 -27.12 -9.97 -4.81
N ASN A 57 -26.98 -8.75 -5.31
CA ASN A 57 -27.20 -7.50 -4.58
C ASN A 57 -26.44 -7.46 -3.24
N PHE A 58 -25.22 -7.99 -3.21
CA PHE A 58 -24.38 -8.06 -2.03
C PHE A 58 -23.35 -6.92 -2.01
N ASP A 59 -23.41 -6.08 -0.99
CA ASP A 59 -22.58 -4.88 -0.90
C ASP A 59 -21.15 -5.19 -0.52
N THR A 60 -20.21 -4.53 -1.21
CA THR A 60 -18.78 -4.66 -0.97
C THR A 60 -18.07 -3.31 -0.98
N ILE A 61 -16.92 -3.22 -0.30
CA ILE A 61 -15.99 -2.10 -0.43
C ILE A 61 -14.59 -2.68 -0.58
N GLY A 62 -13.89 -2.31 -1.65
CA GLY A 62 -12.51 -2.69 -1.90
C GLY A 62 -11.54 -1.61 -1.46
N LEU A 63 -10.45 -1.98 -0.79
CA LEU A 63 -9.41 -1.07 -0.32
C LEU A 63 -8.08 -1.42 -0.99
N ARG A 64 -7.62 -0.59 -1.93
CA ARG A 64 -6.30 -0.72 -2.56
C ARG A 64 -5.24 -0.16 -1.63
N TYR A 65 -4.58 -1.02 -0.88
CA TYR A 65 -3.51 -0.63 0.02
C TYR A 65 -2.24 -0.25 -0.74
N PHE A 66 -1.63 0.88 -0.33
CA PHE A 66 -0.35 1.39 -0.84
C PHE A 66 0.73 1.20 0.22
N ASN A 67 1.78 0.46 -0.12
CA ASN A 67 3.04 0.31 0.64
C ASN A 67 2.90 0.39 2.17
N VAL A 68 2.03 -0.45 2.73
CA VAL A 68 1.72 -0.45 4.15
C VAL A 68 2.95 -0.79 4.97
N PHE A 69 3.17 -0.05 6.04
CA PHE A 69 4.21 -0.32 7.03
C PHE A 69 3.69 -0.06 8.45
N GLY A 70 4.36 -0.63 9.43
CA GLY A 70 4.01 -0.40 10.83
C GLY A 70 4.46 -1.49 11.76
N ARG A 71 4.03 -1.35 13.02
CA ARG A 71 4.36 -2.28 14.10
C ARG A 71 3.93 -3.71 13.75
N ARG A 72 4.74 -4.69 14.15
CA ARG A 72 4.49 -6.14 13.97
C ARG A 72 4.52 -6.60 12.50
N GLN A 73 5.02 -5.78 11.57
CA GLN A 73 5.23 -6.23 10.21
C GLN A 73 6.38 -7.25 10.17
N ASP A 74 6.12 -8.42 9.57
CA ASP A 74 7.13 -9.48 9.45
C ASP A 74 8.21 -9.08 8.41
N PRO A 75 9.48 -8.97 8.83
CA PRO A 75 10.59 -8.64 7.93
C PRO A 75 10.98 -9.80 7.00
N ASN A 76 10.56 -11.03 7.31
CA ASN A 76 10.95 -12.26 6.60
C ASN A 76 9.84 -12.82 5.69
N GLY A 77 8.71 -12.15 5.59
CA GLY A 77 7.59 -12.58 4.74
C GLY A 77 8.01 -12.68 3.27
N ALA A 78 7.37 -13.56 2.50
CA ALA A 78 7.64 -13.77 1.06
C ALA A 78 7.55 -12.47 0.22
N TYR A 79 6.85 -11.48 0.73
CA TYR A 79 6.73 -10.12 0.19
C TYR A 79 7.21 -9.08 1.19
N ALA A 80 8.35 -9.38 1.87
CA ALA A 80 8.90 -8.48 2.88
C ALA A 80 9.07 -7.07 2.33
N ALA A 81 8.36 -6.12 2.94
CA ALA A 81 8.41 -4.71 2.55
C ALA A 81 9.78 -4.12 2.86
N VAL A 82 10.18 -3.11 2.12
CA VAL A 82 11.51 -2.48 2.23
C VAL A 82 11.78 -1.92 3.63
N ILE A 83 10.80 -1.28 4.26
CA ILE A 83 10.95 -0.64 5.58
C ILE A 83 11.37 -1.65 6.66
N PRO A 84 10.61 -2.74 6.96
CA PRO A 84 11.01 -3.67 8.01
C PRO A 84 12.34 -4.36 7.70
N LYS A 85 12.65 -4.61 6.42
CA LYS A 85 13.94 -5.17 6.02
C LYS A 85 15.11 -4.23 6.34
N PHE A 86 14.98 -2.95 5.99
CA PHE A 86 16.03 -1.96 6.26
C PHE A 86 16.19 -1.70 7.77
N VAL A 87 15.07 -1.65 8.52
CA VAL A 87 15.11 -1.53 9.99
C VAL A 87 15.91 -2.66 10.61
N ILE A 88 15.64 -3.92 10.25
CA ILE A 88 16.38 -5.07 10.80
C ILE A 88 17.87 -5.04 10.39
N GLN A 89 18.17 -4.68 9.14
CA GLN A 89 19.56 -4.57 8.69
C GLN A 89 20.31 -3.49 9.49
N LEU A 90 19.74 -2.30 9.64
CA LEU A 90 20.34 -1.20 10.39
C LEU A 90 20.56 -1.55 11.86
N ILE A 91 19.57 -2.16 12.54
CA ILE A 91 19.70 -2.60 13.93
C ILE A 91 20.84 -3.64 14.10
N ASN A 92 21.06 -4.47 13.10
CA ASN A 92 22.15 -5.46 13.09
C ASN A 92 23.46 -4.90 12.53
N HIS A 93 23.60 -3.58 12.35
CA HIS A 93 24.76 -2.90 11.75
C HIS A 93 25.13 -3.43 10.36
N GLN A 94 24.14 -3.92 9.62
CA GLN A 94 24.28 -4.41 8.25
C GLN A 94 23.87 -3.32 7.26
N SER A 95 24.64 -3.15 6.21
CA SER A 95 24.36 -2.18 5.15
C SER A 95 23.11 -2.55 4.35
N PRO A 96 22.03 -1.76 4.39
CA PRO A 96 20.91 -1.96 3.50
C PRO A 96 21.29 -1.61 2.07
N THR A 97 20.73 -2.34 1.11
CA THR A 97 20.98 -2.10 -0.32
C THR A 97 19.72 -1.59 -1.01
N ILE A 98 19.80 -0.39 -1.53
CA ILE A 98 18.78 0.23 -2.39
C ILE A 98 18.94 -0.32 -3.81
N ASN A 99 17.86 -0.75 -4.44
CA ASN A 99 17.88 -1.10 -5.85
C ASN A 99 17.87 0.19 -6.71
N GLY A 100 18.88 0.32 -7.57
CA GLY A 100 19.08 1.51 -8.40
C GLY A 100 19.66 2.70 -7.62
N ASP A 101 19.38 3.91 -8.10
CA ASP A 101 19.90 5.17 -7.55
C ASP A 101 19.10 5.71 -6.34
N GLY A 102 18.00 5.04 -5.99
CA GLY A 102 17.14 5.42 -4.87
C GLY A 102 16.10 6.51 -5.18
N THR A 103 16.00 6.98 -6.42
CA THR A 103 15.03 8.00 -6.83
C THR A 103 13.60 7.48 -6.96
N TYR A 104 13.43 6.14 -7.02
CA TYR A 104 12.10 5.55 -7.02
C TYR A 104 11.35 5.92 -5.75
N SER A 105 10.07 6.30 -5.90
CA SER A 105 9.27 6.79 -4.78
C SER A 105 8.02 5.97 -4.54
N ARG A 106 7.58 5.94 -3.28
CA ARG A 106 6.40 5.21 -2.84
C ARG A 106 5.53 6.09 -1.95
N ASP A 107 4.23 5.90 -2.07
CA ASP A 107 3.25 6.36 -1.10
C ASP A 107 3.25 5.34 0.06
N PHE A 108 3.99 5.66 1.12
CA PHE A 108 4.11 4.80 2.30
C PHE A 108 2.98 5.09 3.26
N THR A 109 2.20 4.08 3.58
CA THR A 109 0.99 4.20 4.39
C THR A 109 1.17 3.52 5.74
N TYR A 110 1.12 4.29 6.83
CA TYR A 110 1.21 3.73 8.17
C TYR A 110 -0.02 2.89 8.52
N ILE A 111 0.18 1.83 9.29
CA ILE A 111 -0.86 0.84 9.58
C ILE A 111 -2.12 1.45 10.22
N ASP A 112 -2.00 2.50 11.04
CA ASP A 112 -3.15 3.12 11.70
C ASP A 112 -4.07 3.80 10.67
N ASN A 113 -3.53 4.34 9.57
CA ASN A 113 -4.31 4.86 8.44
C ASN A 113 -5.07 3.75 7.71
N VAL A 114 -4.47 2.57 7.58
CA VAL A 114 -5.14 1.39 7.01
C VAL A 114 -6.28 0.92 7.92
N ILE A 115 -6.05 0.91 9.24
CA ILE A 115 -7.08 0.57 10.23
C ILE A 115 -8.23 1.57 10.15
N GLN A 116 -7.94 2.88 10.10
CA GLN A 116 -8.95 3.92 9.92
C GLN A 116 -9.81 3.64 8.68
N MET A 117 -9.19 3.38 7.52
CA MET A 117 -9.93 3.10 6.28
C MET A 117 -10.81 1.85 6.39
N ASN A 118 -10.33 0.78 7.02
CA ASN A 118 -11.14 -0.42 7.24
C ASN A 118 -12.35 -0.11 8.13
N LEU A 119 -12.17 0.63 9.21
CA LEU A 119 -13.27 1.02 10.10
C LEU A 119 -14.28 1.90 9.39
N LEU A 120 -13.84 2.95 8.68
CA LEU A 120 -14.72 3.83 7.91
C LEU A 120 -15.53 3.05 6.85
N ALA A 121 -14.90 2.12 6.15
CA ALA A 121 -15.57 1.26 5.17
C ALA A 121 -16.60 0.31 5.81
N LEU A 122 -16.32 -0.17 7.04
CA LEU A 122 -17.23 -1.06 7.76
C LEU A 122 -18.45 -0.33 8.32
N ILE A 123 -18.29 0.90 8.82
CA ILE A 123 -19.35 1.63 9.54
C ILE A 123 -20.12 2.63 8.68
N THR A 124 -19.64 2.98 7.47
CA THR A 124 -20.35 3.96 6.63
C THR A 124 -21.80 3.53 6.37
N ASP A 125 -22.71 4.48 6.45
CA ASP A 125 -24.12 4.35 6.09
C ASP A 125 -24.48 5.02 4.75
N LYS A 126 -23.47 5.63 4.11
CA LYS A 126 -23.64 6.32 2.83
C LYS A 126 -23.76 5.32 1.67
N GLU A 127 -24.88 5.31 0.99
CA GLU A 127 -25.12 4.41 -0.15
C GLU A 127 -24.13 4.63 -1.29
N GLU A 128 -23.75 5.87 -1.56
CA GLU A 128 -22.75 6.24 -2.57
C GLU A 128 -21.34 5.73 -2.27
N ALA A 129 -21.06 5.38 -1.01
CA ALA A 129 -19.79 4.78 -0.62
C ALA A 129 -19.72 3.27 -0.86
N LEU A 130 -20.87 2.61 -1.06
CA LEU A 130 -20.95 1.17 -1.25
C LEU A 130 -20.58 0.76 -2.69
N ASN A 131 -20.08 -0.47 -2.81
CA ASN A 131 -19.74 -1.07 -4.11
C ASN A 131 -18.70 -0.25 -4.88
N GLN A 132 -17.80 0.35 -4.11
CA GLN A 132 -16.71 1.19 -4.60
C GLN A 132 -15.37 0.58 -4.21
N ILE A 133 -14.35 1.01 -4.94
CA ILE A 133 -12.96 0.76 -4.62
C ILE A 133 -12.33 2.08 -4.19
N TYR A 134 -11.48 2.05 -3.16
CA TYR A 134 -10.81 3.21 -2.60
C TYR A 134 -9.31 3.00 -2.49
N ASN A 135 -8.54 4.01 -2.83
CA ASN A 135 -7.15 4.07 -2.47
C ASN A 135 -7.01 4.27 -0.96
N THR A 136 -6.18 3.43 -0.36
CA THR A 136 -5.79 3.52 1.05
C THR A 136 -4.31 3.87 1.09
N ALA A 137 -4.04 5.15 1.21
CA ALA A 137 -2.74 5.78 1.03
C ALA A 137 -2.68 7.09 1.84
N VAL A 138 -1.53 7.77 1.81
CA VAL A 138 -1.38 9.10 2.44
C VAL A 138 -1.64 10.23 1.42
N GLY A 139 -1.43 9.95 0.13
CA GLY A 139 -1.50 10.97 -0.93
C GLY A 139 -0.24 11.80 -1.05
N ASP A 140 0.87 11.29 -0.53
CA ASP A 140 2.21 11.86 -0.66
C ASP A 140 3.21 10.74 -0.96
N ARG A 141 4.43 11.08 -1.34
CA ARG A 141 5.45 10.08 -1.70
C ARG A 141 6.82 10.45 -1.17
N THR A 142 7.54 9.43 -0.74
CA THR A 142 8.93 9.51 -0.29
C THR A 142 9.79 8.63 -1.19
N THR A 143 10.99 9.10 -1.55
CA THR A 143 11.94 8.26 -2.30
C THR A 143 12.51 7.15 -1.42
N ILE A 144 12.97 6.07 -2.04
CA ILE A 144 13.60 4.98 -1.29
C ILE A 144 14.87 5.46 -0.58
N LYS A 145 15.61 6.40 -1.20
CA LYS A 145 16.79 7.00 -0.58
C LYS A 145 16.42 7.82 0.66
N GLU A 146 15.48 8.76 0.55
CA GLU A 146 15.01 9.55 1.70
C GLU A 146 14.48 8.66 2.83
N MET A 147 13.69 7.65 2.51
CA MET A 147 13.19 6.69 3.49
C MET A 147 14.33 5.97 4.21
N ALA A 148 15.35 5.52 3.50
CA ALA A 148 16.51 4.83 4.10
C ALA A 148 17.32 5.76 5.00
N GLU A 149 17.52 7.01 4.59
CA GLU A 149 18.21 8.05 5.37
C GLU A 149 17.43 8.39 6.66
N LEU A 150 16.10 8.57 6.57
CA LEU A 150 15.24 8.81 7.73
C LEU A 150 15.28 7.63 8.72
N LEU A 151 15.21 6.39 8.24
CA LEU A 151 15.32 5.21 9.10
C LEU A 151 16.66 5.19 9.83
N LYS A 152 17.76 5.46 9.13
CA LYS A 152 19.09 5.52 9.71
C LYS A 152 19.19 6.63 10.75
N GLU A 153 18.69 7.83 10.47
CA GLU A 153 18.66 8.96 11.40
C GLU A 153 17.90 8.61 12.69
N TYR A 154 16.67 8.15 12.58
CA TYR A 154 15.84 7.83 13.75
C TYR A 154 16.40 6.69 14.59
N LEU A 155 16.93 5.65 13.96
CA LEU A 155 17.54 4.52 14.68
C LEU A 155 18.86 4.90 15.34
N SER A 156 19.63 5.83 14.77
CA SER A 156 20.87 6.34 15.35
C SER A 156 20.67 7.06 16.70
N ALA A 157 19.46 7.54 16.97
CA ALA A 157 19.12 8.11 18.28
C ALA A 157 19.11 7.07 19.41
N TYR A 158 18.97 5.79 19.07
CA TYR A 158 18.98 4.66 20.02
C TYR A 158 20.33 3.95 20.04
N ASP A 159 21.06 3.95 18.92
CA ASP A 159 22.34 3.30 18.76
C ASP A 159 23.22 4.10 17.77
N ASN A 160 24.22 4.82 18.30
CA ASN A 160 25.12 5.68 17.52
C ASN A 160 25.95 4.92 16.47
N GLU A 161 26.17 3.60 16.62
CA GLU A 161 26.90 2.81 15.62
C GLU A 161 26.12 2.70 14.31
N ILE A 162 24.80 2.80 14.35
CA ILE A 162 23.94 2.81 13.15
C ILE A 162 24.26 4.02 12.26
N ALA A 163 24.66 5.16 12.85
CA ALA A 163 25.06 6.34 12.06
C ALA A 163 26.28 6.06 11.13
N LYS A 164 27.09 5.05 11.43
CA LYS A 164 28.25 4.68 10.64
C LYS A 164 27.94 3.65 9.54
N VAL A 165 26.73 3.06 9.55
CA VAL A 165 26.34 2.05 8.56
C VAL A 165 26.16 2.73 7.20
N GLU A 166 26.80 2.20 6.16
CA GLU A 166 26.64 2.67 4.79
C GLU A 166 25.32 2.15 4.19
N ILE A 167 24.66 2.99 3.39
CA ILE A 167 23.55 2.59 2.52
C ILE A 167 24.16 2.30 1.14
N LEU A 168 24.05 1.06 0.70
CA LEU A 168 24.60 0.61 -0.57
C LEU A 168 23.58 0.76 -1.71
N HIS A 169 24.08 0.84 -2.94
CA HIS A 169 23.28 0.85 -4.16
C HIS A 169 23.56 -0.39 -4.99
N GLY A 170 22.51 -1.07 -5.42
CA GLY A 170 22.55 -2.25 -6.28
C GLY A 170 21.89 -1.99 -7.64
N PRO A 171 21.80 -3.01 -8.51
CA PRO A 171 21.14 -2.87 -9.80
C PRO A 171 19.64 -2.61 -9.64
N ASN A 172 19.03 -2.00 -10.66
CA ASN A 172 17.58 -1.86 -10.72
C ASN A 172 16.89 -3.23 -10.70
N ARG A 173 15.82 -3.33 -9.93
CA ARG A 173 14.99 -4.53 -9.91
C ARG A 173 14.07 -4.55 -11.12
N GLN A 174 14.09 -5.65 -11.87
CA GLN A 174 13.20 -5.81 -13.02
C GLN A 174 11.72 -5.84 -12.57
N GLY A 175 10.88 -5.07 -13.26
CA GLY A 175 9.44 -5.01 -12.97
C GLY A 175 9.04 -4.06 -11.83
N ASP A 176 9.99 -3.33 -11.22
CA ASP A 176 9.64 -2.30 -10.25
C ASP A 176 8.99 -1.09 -10.94
N VAL A 177 7.89 -0.62 -10.35
CA VAL A 177 7.23 0.63 -10.77
C VAL A 177 8.04 1.81 -10.24
N PRO A 178 8.46 2.77 -11.08
CA PRO A 178 9.32 3.88 -10.64
C PRO A 178 8.68 4.73 -9.53
N HIS A 179 7.43 5.12 -9.72
CA HIS A 179 6.73 6.02 -8.79
C HIS A 179 5.34 5.52 -8.45
N SER A 180 4.98 5.63 -7.17
CA SER A 180 3.66 5.30 -6.66
C SER A 180 3.16 6.48 -5.81
N LEU A 181 2.08 7.10 -6.25
CA LEU A 181 1.37 8.18 -5.57
C LEU A 181 -0.12 7.98 -5.80
N ALA A 182 -0.93 7.98 -4.75
CA ALA A 182 -2.37 7.84 -4.84
C ALA A 182 -3.09 9.19 -4.79
N SER A 183 -4.20 9.34 -5.52
CA SER A 183 -5.25 10.27 -5.11
C SER A 183 -6.06 9.62 -3.99
N ILE A 184 -6.29 10.35 -2.91
CA ILE A 184 -7.14 9.93 -1.79
C ILE A 184 -8.46 10.70 -1.74
N GLU A 185 -8.72 11.54 -2.72
CA GLU A 185 -9.88 12.44 -2.77
C GLU A 185 -11.21 11.67 -2.68
N LYS A 186 -11.33 10.53 -3.35
CA LYS A 186 -12.52 9.68 -3.31
C LYS A 186 -12.77 9.15 -1.90
N ALA A 187 -11.73 8.69 -1.20
CA ALA A 187 -11.81 8.21 0.17
C ALA A 187 -12.15 9.34 1.15
N GLN A 188 -11.56 10.51 0.99
CA GLN A 188 -11.87 11.70 1.79
C GLN A 188 -13.33 12.12 1.63
N LYS A 189 -13.79 12.24 0.39
CA LYS A 189 -15.16 12.68 0.08
C LYS A 189 -16.22 11.71 0.58
N ASN A 190 -16.07 10.42 0.28
CA ASN A 190 -17.13 9.45 0.50
C ASN A 190 -17.07 8.81 1.89
N LEU A 191 -15.87 8.59 2.43
CA LEU A 191 -15.67 7.92 3.71
C LEU A 191 -15.21 8.86 4.84
N GLY A 192 -14.81 10.11 4.53
CA GLY A 192 -14.26 11.03 5.52
C GLY A 192 -12.85 10.64 6.00
N TYR A 193 -12.09 9.94 5.15
CA TYR A 193 -10.73 9.50 5.44
C TYR A 193 -9.78 10.70 5.63
N GLN A 194 -8.94 10.63 6.68
CA GLN A 194 -7.93 11.65 7.01
C GLN A 194 -6.68 10.93 7.52
N PRO A 195 -5.70 10.67 6.63
CA PRO A 195 -4.48 9.97 7.00
C PRO A 195 -3.57 10.77 7.94
#